data_372e076ae975169c1c8acb311a699a81
#
_entry.id   372e076ae975169c1c8acb311a699a81
#
_cell.length_a   1.000
_cell.length_b   1.000
_cell.length_c   1.000
_cell.angle_alpha   90.00
_cell.angle_beta   90.00
_cell.angle_gamma   90.00
#
_symmetry.space_group_name_H-M   'P 1'
#
loop_
_entity.id
_entity.type
_entity.pdbx_description
1 polymer ?
#
loop_
_entity_poly.entity_id
_entity_poly.type
_entity_poly.pdbx_seq_one_letter_code
_entity_poly.pdbx_strand_id
1 'polypeptide(L)'
;MKKTIAILLLFISIITHAQSVRKYSNEFMNIGVDAAALGMSNAVTAFTGDVNSGYWNPAGLLKIEDSEASLMHASYFANIAQYDYAAYAKKIDDRSAWGISLIRFGVDDILNTTQLIDSEGNIDYNRISLFSTADYGFTFSYARRPTLIEGLQYGVNAKVIRRIIGEFASSWGFGFDFGLQYESNDWHYGLMLRDITTTYNIWAIDEDKYNEIKDAVAGQNQEPPESTEITLPKAQLGISKKIDFHSDYSLLAAVNLNMQFAETNDIISNSAFSIDPALGLEFGYTDLVFLRAGVGNFQNVEQLDGSTKVNFQPNIGLGFKYKGIQVDYALTDLGDQSAALYSNIFSVKVDLSIFR
;
A
#
# COMPACT_ATOMS: atom_id res chain seq x y z
N MET A 1 15.79 4.25 -42.66
CA MET A 1 16.88 4.61 -41.76
C MET A 1 16.84 6.07 -41.27
N LYS A 2 16.89 7.12 -42.13
CA LYS A 2 16.90 8.51 -41.64
C LYS A 2 15.67 8.92 -40.82
N LYS A 3 14.47 8.43 -41.15
CA LYS A 3 13.22 8.71 -40.39
C LYS A 3 13.17 7.98 -39.04
N THR A 4 13.72 6.76 -38.94
CA THR A 4 13.82 5.99 -37.70
C THR A 4 14.81 6.61 -36.73
N ILE A 5 15.92 7.15 -37.22
CA ILE A 5 16.92 7.86 -36.40
C ILE A 5 16.35 9.19 -35.88
N ALA A 6 15.57 9.91 -36.69
CA ALA A 6 14.92 11.16 -36.27
C ALA A 6 13.87 10.92 -35.15
N ILE A 7 13.11 9.81 -35.21
CA ILE A 7 12.16 9.42 -34.17
C ILE A 7 12.92 9.00 -32.88
N LEU A 8 14.04 8.28 -33.00
CA LEU A 8 14.87 7.89 -31.87
C LEU A 8 15.52 9.11 -31.19
N LEU A 9 15.97 10.09 -31.96
CA LEU A 9 16.51 11.36 -31.44
C LEU A 9 15.44 12.24 -30.80
N LEU A 10 14.19 12.19 -31.26
CA LEU A 10 13.07 12.89 -30.63
C LEU A 10 12.72 12.31 -29.25
N PHE A 11 12.86 11.00 -29.08
CA PHE A 11 12.67 10.32 -27.78
C PHE A 11 13.81 10.63 -26.78
N ILE A 12 15.02 10.88 -27.25
CA ILE A 12 16.19 11.19 -26.39
C ILE A 12 16.14 12.63 -25.88
N SER A 13 15.51 13.56 -26.62
CA SER A 13 15.41 14.98 -26.20
C SER A 13 14.36 15.28 -25.14
N ILE A 14 13.55 14.27 -24.71
CA ILE A 14 12.56 14.43 -23.64
C ILE A 14 13.17 14.22 -22.24
N ILE A 15 14.45 13.80 -22.14
CA ILE A 15 15.08 13.38 -20.86
C ILE A 15 15.78 14.54 -20.12
N THR A 16 15.75 15.78 -20.60
CA THR A 16 16.56 16.85 -20.00
C THR A 16 15.74 18.00 -19.41
N HIS A 17 15.00 17.73 -18.34
CA HIS A 17 14.69 18.68 -17.25
C HIS A 17 14.19 17.91 -16.06
N ALA A 18 15.09 17.31 -15.30
CA ALA A 18 14.76 16.77 -14.00
C ALA A 18 14.73 17.94 -12.99
N GLN A 19 13.59 18.58 -12.84
CA GLN A 19 13.23 19.15 -11.55
C GLN A 19 13.27 18.00 -10.54
N SER A 20 13.74 18.24 -9.32
CA SER A 20 13.79 17.23 -8.25
C SER A 20 12.39 16.98 -7.69
N VAL A 21 11.48 16.51 -8.55
CA VAL A 21 10.14 16.11 -8.14
C VAL A 21 10.26 14.97 -7.13
N ARG A 22 9.55 15.05 -6.00
CA ARG A 22 9.48 13.94 -5.03
C ARG A 22 9.04 12.66 -5.74
N LYS A 23 9.90 11.64 -5.72
CA LYS A 23 9.73 10.40 -6.50
C LYS A 23 8.87 9.35 -5.80
N TYR A 24 8.53 9.54 -4.55
CA TYR A 24 7.75 8.61 -3.72
C TYR A 24 6.73 9.39 -2.90
N SER A 25 5.67 9.81 -3.57
CA SER A 25 4.45 10.24 -2.91
C SER A 25 3.51 9.06 -2.71
N ASN A 26 2.47 9.23 -1.88
CA ASN A 26 1.43 8.23 -1.65
C ASN A 26 1.89 6.94 -0.94
N GLU A 27 2.90 7.00 -0.08
CA GLU A 27 3.37 5.83 0.67
C GLU A 27 2.27 5.20 1.56
N PHE A 28 1.24 5.95 1.95
CA PHE A 28 0.08 5.39 2.64
C PHE A 28 -0.64 4.30 1.82
N MET A 29 -0.55 4.33 0.49
CA MET A 29 -1.07 3.29 -0.41
C MET A 29 -0.21 2.01 -0.41
N ASN A 30 0.95 1.99 0.25
CA ASN A 30 1.88 0.85 0.30
C ASN A 30 1.95 0.17 1.66
N ILE A 31 1.25 0.69 2.69
CA ILE A 31 1.25 0.12 4.04
C ILE A 31 0.72 -1.32 4.04
N GLY A 32 -0.29 -1.59 3.25
CA GLY A 32 -0.96 -2.89 3.18
C GLY A 32 -2.36 -2.87 3.77
N VAL A 33 -3.19 -3.79 3.35
CA VAL A 33 -4.57 -3.96 3.84
C VAL A 33 -4.83 -5.42 4.16
N ASP A 34 -5.83 -5.69 5.00
CA ASP A 34 -6.21 -7.02 5.48
C ASP A 34 -5.22 -7.61 6.52
N ALA A 35 -5.70 -7.85 7.72
CA ALA A 35 -4.91 -8.43 8.80
C ALA A 35 -4.32 -9.80 8.41
N ALA A 36 -5.03 -10.59 7.59
CA ALA A 36 -4.51 -11.85 7.08
C ALA A 36 -3.24 -11.66 6.25
N ALA A 37 -3.22 -10.69 5.34
CA ALA A 37 -2.06 -10.38 4.50
C ALA A 37 -0.90 -9.78 5.31
N LEU A 38 -1.22 -8.85 6.22
CA LEU A 38 -0.23 -8.21 7.09
C LEU A 38 0.43 -9.22 8.03
N GLY A 39 -0.31 -10.21 8.53
CA GLY A 39 0.24 -11.32 9.32
C GLY A 39 1.23 -12.20 8.55
N MET A 40 1.19 -12.18 7.21
CA MET A 40 2.12 -12.85 6.30
C MET A 40 3.16 -11.90 5.69
N SER A 41 3.40 -10.74 6.29
CA SER A 41 4.32 -9.70 5.76
C SER A 41 4.02 -9.31 4.32
N ASN A 42 2.74 -9.25 3.94
CA ASN A 42 2.28 -8.85 2.62
C ASN A 42 2.68 -9.82 1.47
N ALA A 43 3.11 -11.04 1.79
CA ALA A 43 3.53 -12.04 0.80
C ALA A 43 2.33 -12.73 0.14
N VAL A 44 1.39 -11.97 -0.44
CA VAL A 44 0.10 -12.47 -0.93
C VAL A 44 -0.16 -12.29 -2.43
N THR A 45 0.73 -11.64 -3.15
CA THR A 45 0.56 -11.27 -4.58
C THR A 45 0.19 -12.45 -5.48
N ALA A 46 0.72 -13.65 -5.19
CA ALA A 46 0.52 -14.84 -6.01
C ALA A 46 -0.85 -15.50 -5.81
N PHE A 47 -1.41 -15.46 -4.59
CA PHE A 47 -2.55 -16.31 -4.23
C PHE A 47 -3.78 -15.55 -3.74
N THR A 48 -3.67 -14.24 -3.46
CA THR A 48 -4.84 -13.43 -3.07
C THR A 48 -6.03 -13.75 -3.96
N GLY A 49 -7.21 -13.93 -3.36
CA GLY A 49 -8.36 -14.46 -4.08
C GLY A 49 -9.71 -14.11 -3.44
N ASP A 50 -9.77 -12.97 -2.76
CA ASP A 50 -10.96 -12.44 -2.10
C ASP A 50 -11.18 -10.97 -2.51
N VAL A 51 -12.07 -10.27 -1.84
CA VAL A 51 -12.38 -8.85 -2.07
C VAL A 51 -11.15 -7.93 -1.96
N ASN A 52 -10.15 -8.28 -1.11
CA ASN A 52 -8.92 -7.51 -0.90
C ASN A 52 -7.93 -7.66 -2.06
N SER A 53 -8.22 -8.57 -3.00
CA SER A 53 -7.43 -8.71 -4.24
C SER A 53 -7.41 -7.42 -5.06
N GLY A 54 -8.47 -6.59 -5.00
CA GLY A 54 -8.45 -5.28 -5.65
C GLY A 54 -7.24 -4.43 -5.26
N TYR A 55 -6.77 -4.55 -4.03
CA TYR A 55 -5.56 -3.89 -3.55
C TYR A 55 -4.28 -4.68 -3.86
N TRP A 56 -4.24 -5.99 -3.57
CA TRP A 56 -3.02 -6.80 -3.64
C TRP A 56 -2.65 -7.22 -5.05
N ASN A 57 -3.61 -7.73 -5.80
CA ASN A 57 -3.49 -8.15 -7.20
C ASN A 57 -4.89 -8.30 -7.79
N PRO A 58 -5.36 -7.36 -8.61
CA PRO A 58 -6.75 -7.36 -9.08
C PRO A 58 -7.15 -8.63 -9.86
N ALA A 59 -6.19 -9.38 -10.41
CA ALA A 59 -6.47 -10.66 -11.05
C ALA A 59 -7.18 -11.66 -10.11
N GLY A 60 -6.89 -11.61 -8.80
CA GLY A 60 -7.46 -12.49 -7.79
C GLY A 60 -8.96 -12.29 -7.53
N LEU A 61 -9.56 -11.17 -7.94
CA LEU A 61 -11.01 -10.95 -7.80
C LEU A 61 -11.87 -12.02 -8.47
N LEU A 62 -11.34 -12.76 -9.43
CA LEU A 62 -12.05 -13.85 -10.11
C LEU A 62 -12.31 -15.08 -9.23
N LYS A 63 -11.68 -15.15 -8.06
CA LYS A 63 -11.82 -16.28 -7.13
C LYS A 63 -12.98 -16.12 -6.16
N ILE A 64 -13.59 -14.92 -6.05
CA ILE A 64 -14.80 -14.71 -5.25
C ILE A 64 -15.96 -15.51 -5.85
N GLU A 65 -16.87 -16.00 -5.00
CA GLU A 65 -18.00 -16.82 -5.47
C GLU A 65 -19.12 -15.96 -6.05
N ASP A 66 -19.60 -14.95 -5.36
CA ASP A 66 -20.65 -14.03 -5.82
C ASP A 66 -20.25 -12.57 -5.48
N SER A 67 -20.36 -12.19 -4.23
CA SER A 67 -20.01 -10.85 -3.76
C SER A 67 -19.47 -10.88 -2.34
N GLU A 68 -18.46 -10.09 -2.09
CA GLU A 68 -17.79 -10.00 -0.79
C GLU A 68 -17.58 -8.54 -0.38
N ALA A 69 -17.58 -8.30 0.93
CA ALA A 69 -17.20 -7.02 1.53
C ALA A 69 -16.09 -7.22 2.57
N SER A 70 -15.24 -6.23 2.72
CA SER A 70 -14.17 -6.22 3.72
C SER A 70 -14.09 -4.87 4.40
N LEU A 71 -13.79 -4.90 5.71
CA LEU A 71 -13.44 -3.74 6.53
C LEU A 71 -12.17 -4.05 7.30
N MET A 72 -11.30 -3.06 7.43
CA MET A 72 -10.10 -3.14 8.26
C MET A 72 -9.91 -1.83 9.01
N HIS A 73 -9.42 -1.96 10.24
CA HIS A 73 -8.93 -0.85 11.06
C HIS A 73 -7.55 -1.19 11.62
N ALA A 74 -6.62 -0.27 11.49
CA ALA A 74 -5.30 -0.36 12.10
C ALA A 74 -4.95 0.93 12.83
N SER A 75 -4.36 0.77 14.01
CA SER A 75 -3.83 1.85 14.82
C SER A 75 -2.30 1.78 14.81
N TYR A 76 -1.68 2.84 14.33
CA TYR A 76 -0.23 2.98 14.22
C TYR A 76 0.30 4.02 15.22
N PHE A 77 1.57 3.87 15.61
CA PHE A 77 2.30 4.84 16.45
C PHE A 77 1.56 5.16 17.76
N ALA A 78 1.19 4.14 18.53
CA ALA A 78 0.46 4.30 19.78
C ALA A 78 -0.85 5.10 19.64
N ASN A 79 -1.61 4.83 18.59
CA ASN A 79 -2.89 5.46 18.25
C ASN A 79 -2.81 6.93 17.76
N ILE A 80 -1.63 7.38 17.32
CA ILE A 80 -1.48 8.70 16.70
C ILE A 80 -2.05 8.70 15.28
N ALA A 81 -1.76 7.65 14.48
CA ALA A 81 -2.24 7.52 13.12
C ALA A 81 -3.25 6.37 12.99
N GLN A 82 -4.30 6.61 12.23
CA GLN A 82 -5.35 5.63 11.94
C GLN A 82 -5.36 5.28 10.46
N TYR A 83 -5.51 3.98 10.16
CA TYR A 83 -5.57 3.46 8.82
C TYR A 83 -6.79 2.56 8.68
N ASP A 84 -7.74 3.04 7.90
CA ASP A 84 -9.02 2.39 7.66
C ASP A 84 -9.11 1.95 6.21
N TYR A 85 -9.68 0.77 5.99
CA TYR A 85 -9.93 0.23 4.67
C TYR A 85 -11.33 -0.35 4.59
N ALA A 86 -11.99 -0.11 3.46
CA ALA A 86 -13.25 -0.72 3.10
C ALA A 86 -13.22 -1.16 1.64
N ALA A 87 -13.76 -2.34 1.36
CA ALA A 87 -13.84 -2.86 0.00
C ALA A 87 -15.13 -3.64 -0.25
N TYR A 88 -15.54 -3.65 -1.51
CA TYR A 88 -16.61 -4.47 -2.03
C TYR A 88 -16.21 -5.01 -3.40
N ALA A 89 -16.47 -6.29 -3.63
CA ALA A 89 -16.26 -6.91 -4.92
C ALA A 89 -17.43 -7.81 -5.30
N LYS A 90 -17.66 -7.94 -6.60
CA LYS A 90 -18.72 -8.75 -7.16
C LYS A 90 -18.30 -9.43 -8.45
N LYS A 91 -18.64 -10.70 -8.55
CA LYS A 91 -18.53 -11.49 -9.77
C LYS A 91 -19.59 -11.01 -10.78
N ILE A 92 -19.20 -10.79 -12.02
CA ILE A 92 -20.12 -10.43 -13.11
C ILE A 92 -20.58 -11.71 -13.80
N ASP A 93 -19.63 -12.56 -14.14
CA ASP A 93 -19.81 -13.87 -14.77
C ASP A 93 -18.63 -14.78 -14.41
N ASP A 94 -18.57 -16.00 -14.97
CA ASP A 94 -17.50 -16.97 -14.68
C ASP A 94 -16.11 -16.52 -15.10
N ARG A 95 -16.01 -15.42 -15.82
CA ARG A 95 -14.76 -14.93 -16.42
C ARG A 95 -14.41 -13.49 -16.07
N SER A 96 -15.28 -12.77 -15.38
CA SER A 96 -15.08 -11.39 -15.03
C SER A 96 -15.64 -11.02 -13.66
N ALA A 97 -14.93 -10.14 -12.97
CA ALA A 97 -15.31 -9.58 -11.67
C ALA A 97 -14.87 -8.10 -11.59
N TRP A 98 -15.51 -7.35 -10.73
CA TRP A 98 -15.13 -5.98 -10.42
C TRP A 98 -15.13 -5.74 -8.92
N GLY A 99 -14.43 -4.70 -8.50
CA GLY A 99 -14.39 -4.28 -7.11
C GLY A 99 -14.14 -2.80 -6.97
N ILE A 100 -14.47 -2.28 -5.80
CA ILE A 100 -14.14 -0.93 -5.36
C ILE A 100 -13.52 -1.00 -3.98
N SER A 101 -12.59 -0.11 -3.69
CA SER A 101 -12.04 0.03 -2.35
C SER A 101 -11.74 1.47 -1.99
N LEU A 102 -11.72 1.73 -0.70
CA LEU A 102 -11.38 3.01 -0.08
C LEU A 102 -10.35 2.76 1.02
N ILE A 103 -9.27 3.51 0.99
CA ILE A 103 -8.30 3.66 2.07
C ILE A 103 -8.45 5.06 2.65
N ARG A 104 -8.41 5.18 3.98
CA ARG A 104 -8.18 6.43 4.71
C ARG A 104 -6.97 6.26 5.63
N PHE A 105 -6.01 7.14 5.50
CA PHE A 105 -4.92 7.28 6.47
C PHE A 105 -4.98 8.68 7.05
N GLY A 106 -5.06 8.81 8.37
CA GLY A 106 -5.27 10.11 9.01
C GLY A 106 -4.56 10.24 10.34
N VAL A 107 -4.22 11.49 10.65
CA VAL A 107 -3.75 11.94 11.97
C VAL A 107 -4.62 13.12 12.38
N ASP A 108 -5.30 12.96 13.48
CA ASP A 108 -6.21 13.98 14.02
C ASP A 108 -5.54 14.74 15.19
N ASP A 109 -6.10 15.90 15.53
CA ASP A 109 -5.69 16.70 16.68
C ASP A 109 -4.22 17.14 16.70
N ILE A 110 -3.66 17.46 15.53
CA ILE A 110 -2.30 17.99 15.40
C ILE A 110 -2.29 19.45 15.93
N LEU A 111 -1.38 19.72 16.88
CA LEU A 111 -1.23 21.08 17.42
C LEU A 111 -0.64 22.02 16.36
N ASN A 112 -1.39 23.06 16.00
CA ASN A 112 -0.89 24.17 15.22
C ASN A 112 -0.32 25.23 16.16
N THR A 113 0.99 25.37 16.16
CA THR A 113 1.74 26.32 17.00
C THR A 113 2.36 27.46 16.18
N THR A 114 1.96 27.62 14.92
CA THR A 114 2.57 28.62 14.01
C THR A 114 2.37 30.05 14.49
N GLN A 115 1.31 30.33 15.25
CA GLN A 115 1.01 31.65 15.82
C GLN A 115 1.30 31.74 17.33
N LEU A 116 1.96 30.72 17.91
CA LEU A 116 2.25 30.68 19.35
C LEU A 116 3.10 31.88 19.83
N ILE A 117 4.03 32.32 18.98
CA ILE A 117 4.93 33.45 19.28
C ILE A 117 4.54 34.62 18.39
N ASP A 118 4.26 35.78 18.98
CA ASP A 118 3.97 37.02 18.25
C ASP A 118 5.24 37.71 17.71
N SER A 119 5.05 38.79 16.95
CA SER A 119 6.15 39.58 16.37
C SER A 119 7.04 40.26 17.41
N GLU A 120 6.60 40.39 18.67
CA GLU A 120 7.34 40.94 19.79
C GLU A 120 8.08 39.87 20.60
N GLY A 121 7.90 38.58 20.29
CA GLY A 121 8.48 37.44 20.97
C GLY A 121 7.73 36.95 22.19
N ASN A 122 6.48 37.42 22.41
CA ASN A 122 5.62 36.96 23.50
C ASN A 122 4.97 35.62 23.13
N ILE A 123 4.86 34.72 24.10
CA ILE A 123 4.22 33.41 23.95
C ILE A 123 2.74 33.51 24.40
N ASP A 124 1.81 33.20 23.48
CA ASP A 124 0.38 33.15 23.77
C ASP A 124 -0.19 31.76 23.46
N TYR A 125 -0.38 30.94 24.48
CA TYR A 125 -0.92 29.58 24.36
C TYR A 125 -2.38 29.56 23.89
N ASN A 126 -3.14 30.64 23.95
CA ASN A 126 -4.52 30.72 23.46
C ASN A 126 -4.57 30.73 21.92
N ARG A 127 -3.43 30.92 21.24
CA ARG A 127 -3.31 30.88 19.78
C ARG A 127 -3.04 29.50 19.24
N ILE A 128 -2.90 28.50 20.10
CA ILE A 128 -2.78 27.11 19.67
C ILE A 128 -4.13 26.65 19.14
N SER A 129 -4.17 26.19 17.91
CA SER A 129 -5.32 25.56 17.27
C SER A 129 -5.01 24.09 16.94
N LEU A 130 -6.04 23.33 16.57
CA LEU A 130 -5.89 21.94 16.14
C LEU A 130 -6.21 21.83 14.66
N PHE A 131 -5.48 20.97 13.95
CA PHE A 131 -5.82 20.57 12.59
C PHE A 131 -5.62 19.05 12.40
N SER A 132 -6.18 18.51 11.35
CA SER A 132 -6.06 17.10 10.99
C SER A 132 -5.48 16.96 9.59
N THR A 133 -4.78 15.85 9.34
CA THR A 133 -4.38 15.44 8.00
C THR A 133 -5.07 14.14 7.63
N ALA A 134 -5.48 14.01 6.37
CA ALA A 134 -6.10 12.80 5.88
C ALA A 134 -5.75 12.55 4.40
N ASP A 135 -5.29 11.33 4.13
CA ASP A 135 -5.03 10.82 2.80
C ASP A 135 -6.08 9.75 2.47
N TYR A 136 -6.71 9.87 1.29
CA TYR A 136 -7.72 8.95 0.79
C TYR A 136 -7.28 8.34 -0.52
N GLY A 137 -7.44 7.02 -0.66
CA GLY A 137 -7.22 6.28 -1.89
C GLY A 137 -8.49 5.55 -2.30
N PHE A 138 -9.06 5.93 -3.45
CA PHE A 138 -10.18 5.23 -4.08
C PHE A 138 -9.64 4.38 -5.21
N THR A 139 -10.01 3.09 -5.23
CA THR A 139 -9.61 2.18 -6.30
C THR A 139 -10.82 1.50 -6.90
N PHE A 140 -10.91 1.53 -8.23
CA PHE A 140 -11.80 0.69 -9.01
C PHE A 140 -10.97 -0.41 -9.65
N SER A 141 -11.40 -1.65 -9.49
CA SER A 141 -10.70 -2.87 -9.95
C SER A 141 -11.58 -3.64 -10.93
N TYR A 142 -10.96 -4.18 -11.97
CA TYR A 142 -11.62 -5.09 -12.90
C TYR A 142 -10.70 -6.27 -13.21
N ALA A 143 -11.25 -7.48 -13.17
CA ALA A 143 -10.51 -8.70 -13.45
C ALA A 143 -11.16 -9.51 -14.56
N ARG A 144 -10.35 -10.22 -15.34
CA ARG A 144 -10.82 -11.08 -16.42
C ARG A 144 -9.93 -12.31 -16.63
N ARG A 145 -10.56 -13.43 -16.98
CA ARG A 145 -9.88 -14.66 -17.41
C ARG A 145 -9.86 -14.74 -18.95
N PRO A 146 -8.69 -14.79 -19.59
CA PRO A 146 -8.57 -14.98 -21.03
C PRO A 146 -8.99 -16.40 -21.44
N THR A 147 -9.37 -16.58 -22.71
CA THR A 147 -9.74 -17.92 -23.24
C THR A 147 -8.55 -18.75 -23.71
N LEU A 148 -7.41 -18.08 -23.96
CA LEU A 148 -6.28 -18.72 -24.68
C LEU A 148 -5.35 -19.49 -23.76
N ILE A 149 -5.27 -19.13 -22.48
CA ILE A 149 -4.31 -19.72 -21.52
C ILE A 149 -5.09 -20.12 -20.29
N GLU A 150 -5.15 -21.42 -20.05
CA GLU A 150 -5.78 -21.97 -18.84
C GLU A 150 -4.95 -21.60 -17.61
N GLY A 151 -5.61 -21.32 -16.48
CA GLY A 151 -4.98 -20.90 -15.22
C GLY A 151 -4.52 -19.43 -15.18
N LEU A 152 -4.50 -18.71 -16.31
CA LEU A 152 -4.13 -17.30 -16.34
C LEU A 152 -5.33 -16.40 -16.02
N GLN A 153 -5.08 -15.40 -15.17
CA GLN A 153 -6.02 -14.34 -14.81
C GLN A 153 -5.29 -13.00 -14.87
N TYR A 154 -5.98 -11.94 -15.29
CA TYR A 154 -5.42 -10.59 -15.25
C TYR A 154 -6.44 -9.60 -14.69
N GLY A 155 -5.93 -8.50 -14.16
CA GLY A 155 -6.76 -7.43 -13.67
C GLY A 155 -6.09 -6.07 -13.80
N VAL A 156 -6.90 -5.03 -13.71
CA VAL A 156 -6.46 -3.63 -13.77
C VAL A 156 -7.12 -2.84 -12.66
N ASN A 157 -6.41 -1.82 -12.17
CA ASN A 157 -6.93 -0.83 -11.25
C ASN A 157 -6.87 0.56 -11.86
N ALA A 158 -7.88 1.37 -11.56
CA ALA A 158 -7.85 2.82 -11.71
C ALA A 158 -7.94 3.43 -10.31
N LYS A 159 -6.99 4.30 -9.96
CA LYS A 159 -6.87 4.91 -8.64
C LYS A 159 -7.10 6.41 -8.70
N VAL A 160 -7.84 6.92 -7.72
CA VAL A 160 -7.99 8.34 -7.44
C VAL A 160 -7.51 8.59 -6.02
N ILE A 161 -6.61 9.54 -5.87
CA ILE A 161 -5.99 9.86 -4.59
C ILE A 161 -6.39 11.28 -4.21
N ARG A 162 -6.81 11.48 -2.97
CA ARG A 162 -7.10 12.79 -2.39
C ARG A 162 -6.31 12.93 -1.10
N ARG A 163 -5.50 13.98 -1.00
CA ARG A 163 -4.73 14.27 0.21
C ARG A 163 -5.10 15.64 0.73
N ILE A 164 -5.22 15.76 2.05
CA ILE A 164 -5.65 17.00 2.74
C ILE A 164 -4.73 17.22 3.94
N ILE A 165 -4.14 18.40 4.02
CA ILE A 165 -3.29 18.84 5.14
C ILE A 165 -3.98 20.04 5.77
N GLY A 166 -4.88 19.79 6.73
CA GLY A 166 -5.66 20.83 7.38
C GLY A 166 -6.31 21.78 6.38
N GLU A 167 -6.18 23.06 6.63
CA GLU A 167 -6.59 24.15 5.74
C GLU A 167 -5.46 24.65 4.82
N PHE A 168 -4.24 24.07 4.94
CA PHE A 168 -3.03 24.59 4.29
C PHE A 168 -2.87 24.13 2.85
N ALA A 169 -3.16 22.85 2.58
CA ALA A 169 -2.96 22.30 1.26
C ALA A 169 -3.84 21.07 0.99
N SER A 170 -4.09 20.82 -0.27
CA SER A 170 -4.76 19.59 -0.70
C SER A 170 -4.30 19.16 -2.08
N SER A 171 -4.37 17.86 -2.38
CA SER A 171 -3.99 17.35 -3.69
C SER A 171 -4.99 16.34 -4.25
N TRP A 172 -4.96 16.23 -5.57
CA TRP A 172 -5.57 15.14 -6.31
C TRP A 172 -4.51 14.37 -7.09
N GLY A 173 -4.62 13.04 -7.10
CA GLY A 173 -3.76 12.15 -7.84
C GLY A 173 -4.53 11.08 -8.58
N PHE A 174 -3.92 10.57 -9.68
CA PHE A 174 -4.49 9.53 -10.53
C PHE A 174 -3.41 8.55 -10.93
N GLY A 175 -3.74 7.27 -10.93
CA GLY A 175 -2.81 6.20 -11.29
C GLY A 175 -3.52 4.94 -11.74
N PHE A 176 -2.74 4.04 -12.37
CA PHE A 176 -3.23 2.75 -12.83
C PHE A 176 -2.27 1.64 -12.39
N ASP A 177 -2.85 0.47 -12.11
CA ASP A 177 -2.10 -0.74 -11.81
C ASP A 177 -2.52 -1.87 -12.76
N PHE A 178 -1.65 -2.88 -12.86
CA PHE A 178 -1.90 -4.08 -13.63
C PHE A 178 -1.45 -5.32 -12.85
N GLY A 179 -2.29 -6.33 -12.80
CA GLY A 179 -2.04 -7.58 -12.10
C GLY A 179 -2.21 -8.79 -12.98
N LEU A 180 -1.36 -9.79 -12.74
CA LEU A 180 -1.48 -11.15 -13.32
C LEU A 180 -1.41 -12.18 -12.21
N GLN A 181 -2.21 -13.23 -12.32
CA GLN A 181 -2.05 -14.48 -11.57
C GLN A 181 -2.08 -15.66 -12.54
N TYR A 182 -1.24 -16.64 -12.25
CA TYR A 182 -1.22 -17.90 -12.98
C TYR A 182 -1.16 -19.07 -12.00
N GLU A 183 -2.06 -20.02 -12.17
CA GLU A 183 -2.17 -21.22 -11.35
C GLU A 183 -1.84 -22.45 -12.17
N SER A 184 -0.95 -23.30 -11.63
CA SER A 184 -0.57 -24.57 -12.23
C SER A 184 -0.30 -25.60 -11.15
N ASN A 185 -1.14 -26.61 -11.08
CA ASN A 185 -1.17 -27.56 -9.98
C ASN A 185 -1.35 -26.83 -8.63
N ASP A 186 -0.49 -27.10 -7.63
CA ASP A 186 -0.52 -26.46 -6.31
C ASP A 186 0.31 -25.17 -6.24
N TRP A 187 0.89 -24.75 -7.38
CA TRP A 187 1.72 -23.55 -7.46
C TRP A 187 0.92 -22.35 -7.98
N HIS A 188 1.11 -21.22 -7.31
CA HIS A 188 0.55 -19.93 -7.72
C HIS A 188 1.68 -18.95 -8.00
N TYR A 189 1.55 -18.22 -9.09
CA TYR A 189 2.48 -17.18 -9.51
C TYR A 189 1.72 -15.87 -9.63
N GLY A 190 2.31 -14.79 -9.18
CA GLY A 190 1.72 -13.45 -9.22
C GLY A 190 2.69 -12.41 -9.73
N LEU A 191 2.19 -11.49 -10.54
CA LEU A 191 2.85 -10.26 -10.91
C LEU A 191 1.89 -9.11 -10.64
N MET A 192 2.34 -8.10 -9.92
CA MET A 192 1.63 -6.86 -9.72
C MET A 192 2.54 -5.70 -10.13
N LEU A 193 2.07 -4.89 -11.05
CA LEU A 193 2.70 -3.64 -11.47
C LEU A 193 1.86 -2.50 -10.92
N ARG A 194 2.41 -1.74 -9.98
CA ARG A 194 1.76 -0.57 -9.39
C ARG A 194 2.22 0.70 -10.08
N ASP A 195 1.32 1.65 -10.19
CA ASP A 195 1.61 2.98 -10.72
C ASP A 195 2.25 2.97 -12.12
N ILE A 196 1.79 2.06 -13.02
CA ILE A 196 2.39 1.77 -14.34
C ILE A 196 2.47 3.00 -15.24
N THR A 197 1.58 3.98 -15.03
CA THR A 197 1.55 5.24 -15.79
C THR A 197 2.28 6.36 -15.06
N THR A 198 2.97 6.06 -13.96
CA THR A 198 3.37 7.04 -12.95
C THR A 198 2.14 7.75 -12.37
N THR A 199 1.96 7.72 -11.06
CA THR A 199 0.87 8.45 -10.42
C THR A 199 1.31 9.88 -10.15
N TYR A 200 0.52 10.83 -10.64
CA TYR A 200 0.75 12.26 -10.47
C TYR A 200 -0.16 12.77 -9.37
N ASN A 201 0.38 13.53 -8.43
CA ASN A 201 -0.36 14.34 -7.48
C ASN A 201 -0.16 15.82 -7.77
N ILE A 202 -1.25 16.55 -7.88
CA ILE A 202 -1.23 18.00 -8.09
C ILE A 202 -1.75 18.65 -6.82
N TRP A 203 -0.92 19.48 -6.20
CA TRP A 203 -1.22 20.20 -4.97
C TRP A 203 -1.80 21.58 -5.26
N ALA A 204 -2.88 21.92 -4.54
CA ALA A 204 -3.37 23.26 -4.35
C ALA A 204 -2.98 23.70 -2.93
N ILE A 205 -2.20 24.77 -2.84
CA ILE A 205 -1.70 25.34 -1.59
C ILE A 205 -2.52 26.61 -1.33
N ASP A 206 -2.98 26.79 -0.11
CA ASP A 206 -3.59 28.04 0.34
C ASP A 206 -2.49 29.08 0.59
N GLU A 207 -2.39 30.08 -0.30
CA GLU A 207 -1.33 31.07 -0.26
C GLU A 207 -1.39 31.96 1.00
N ASP A 208 -2.59 32.28 1.47
CA ASP A 208 -2.77 33.10 2.66
C ASP A 208 -2.26 32.36 3.90
N LYS A 209 -2.64 31.09 4.04
CA LYS A 209 -2.15 30.23 5.14
C LYS A 209 -0.66 29.91 5.05
N TYR A 210 -0.14 29.74 3.84
CA TYR A 210 1.28 29.55 3.63
C TYR A 210 2.08 30.80 4.06
N ASN A 211 1.60 31.99 3.74
CA ASN A 211 2.25 33.24 4.12
C ASN A 211 2.22 33.44 5.65
N GLU A 212 1.13 33.08 6.34
CA GLU A 212 1.07 33.08 7.81
C GLU A 212 2.21 32.25 8.42
N ILE A 213 2.48 31.04 7.87
CA ILE A 213 3.56 30.17 8.33
C ILE A 213 4.93 30.75 7.98
N LYS A 214 5.09 31.28 6.77
CA LYS A 214 6.33 31.88 6.28
C LYS A 214 6.77 33.04 7.16
N ASP A 215 5.83 33.89 7.54
CA ASP A 215 6.08 35.09 8.34
C ASP A 215 6.35 34.74 9.83
N ALA A 216 5.84 33.60 10.31
CA ALA A 216 6.03 33.15 11.68
C ALA A 216 7.50 32.71 11.97
N VAL A 217 8.27 32.30 10.96
CA VAL A 217 9.66 31.83 11.12
C VAL A 217 10.56 32.54 10.11
N ALA A 218 11.21 33.59 10.54
CA ALA A 218 12.10 34.38 9.69
C ALA A 218 13.26 33.52 9.11
N GLY A 219 13.43 33.57 7.80
CA GLY A 219 14.49 32.89 7.08
C GLY A 219 14.26 31.42 6.76
N GLN A 220 13.12 30.84 7.17
CA GLN A 220 12.70 29.50 6.77
C GLN A 220 11.53 29.57 5.78
N ASN A 221 11.36 28.47 4.99
CA ASN A 221 10.23 28.31 4.07
C ASN A 221 10.04 29.48 3.09
N GLN A 222 11.12 30.02 2.53
CA GLN A 222 11.05 31.20 1.64
C GLN A 222 10.45 30.87 0.26
N GLU A 223 10.51 29.60 -0.14
CA GLU A 223 9.95 29.13 -1.41
C GLU A 223 8.72 28.23 -1.15
N PRO A 224 7.63 28.41 -1.90
CA PRO A 224 6.49 27.51 -1.78
C PRO A 224 6.90 26.08 -2.16
N PRO A 225 6.31 25.06 -1.52
CA PRO A 225 6.57 23.67 -1.89
C PRO A 225 6.15 23.40 -3.34
N GLU A 226 6.83 22.45 -3.99
CA GLU A 226 6.48 22.04 -5.36
C GLU A 226 5.01 21.59 -5.44
N SER A 227 4.30 22.07 -6.45
CA SER A 227 2.88 21.76 -6.65
C SER A 227 2.63 20.39 -7.29
N THR A 228 3.67 19.65 -7.68
CA THR A 228 3.55 18.35 -8.33
C THR A 228 4.44 17.31 -7.67
N GLU A 229 3.86 16.18 -7.32
CA GLU A 229 4.57 15.00 -6.83
C GLU A 229 4.27 13.82 -7.75
N ILE A 230 5.21 12.89 -7.88
CA ILE A 230 5.04 11.67 -8.66
C ILE A 230 5.32 10.43 -7.82
N THR A 231 4.62 9.35 -8.14
CA THR A 231 4.94 8.00 -7.64
C THR A 231 5.42 7.16 -8.81
N LEU A 232 6.68 6.73 -8.76
CA LEU A 232 7.27 5.88 -9.78
C LEU A 232 6.65 4.48 -9.78
N PRO A 233 6.65 3.80 -10.93
CA PRO A 233 6.22 2.41 -11.01
C PRO A 233 6.97 1.50 -10.04
N LYS A 234 6.24 0.50 -9.51
CA LYS A 234 6.76 -0.58 -8.67
C LYS A 234 6.31 -1.91 -9.23
N ALA A 235 7.11 -2.96 -9.02
CA ALA A 235 6.76 -4.32 -9.40
C ALA A 235 6.79 -5.25 -8.19
N GLN A 236 5.85 -6.19 -8.11
CA GLN A 236 5.83 -7.23 -7.10
C GLN A 236 5.70 -8.58 -7.79
N LEU A 237 6.63 -9.46 -7.50
CA LEU A 237 6.64 -10.84 -7.99
C LEU A 237 6.33 -11.76 -6.83
N GLY A 238 5.35 -12.63 -6.98
CA GLY A 238 4.96 -13.59 -5.96
C GLY A 238 5.00 -15.02 -6.46
N ILE A 239 5.38 -15.93 -5.58
CA ILE A 239 5.22 -17.37 -5.75
C ILE A 239 4.69 -17.95 -4.45
N SER A 240 3.76 -18.90 -4.55
CA SER A 240 3.27 -19.62 -3.39
C SER A 240 2.89 -21.06 -3.72
N LYS A 241 2.85 -21.87 -2.67
CA LYS A 241 2.41 -23.26 -2.76
C LYS A 241 1.53 -23.59 -1.56
N LYS A 242 0.34 -24.17 -1.83
CA LYS A 242 -0.52 -24.75 -0.81
C LYS A 242 -0.26 -26.26 -0.75
N ILE A 243 -0.16 -26.79 0.46
CA ILE A 243 0.03 -28.21 0.74
C ILE A 243 -1.04 -28.61 1.74
N ASP A 244 -1.90 -29.53 1.35
CA ASP A 244 -2.94 -30.07 2.23
C ASP A 244 -2.43 -31.36 2.90
N PHE A 245 -2.49 -31.42 4.23
CA PHE A 245 -2.11 -32.57 5.05
C PHE A 245 -3.35 -33.19 5.66
N HIS A 246 -3.72 -34.40 5.28
CA HIS A 246 -4.99 -34.99 5.64
C HIS A 246 -6.15 -34.09 5.19
N SER A 247 -7.39 -34.43 5.58
CA SER A 247 -8.59 -33.65 5.25
C SER A 247 -8.71 -32.33 6.00
N ASP A 248 -7.93 -32.11 7.06
CA ASP A 248 -8.19 -31.11 8.08
C ASP A 248 -7.14 -30.00 8.16
N TYR A 249 -5.94 -30.23 7.62
CA TYR A 249 -4.82 -29.29 7.78
C TYR A 249 -4.26 -28.81 6.44
N SER A 250 -3.96 -27.54 6.35
CA SER A 250 -3.29 -26.95 5.20
C SER A 250 -2.08 -26.11 5.62
N LEU A 251 -1.07 -26.05 4.78
CA LEU A 251 0.04 -25.13 4.88
C LEU A 251 0.20 -24.38 3.55
N LEU A 252 0.14 -23.07 3.62
CA LEU A 252 0.47 -22.19 2.51
C LEU A 252 1.82 -21.52 2.81
N ALA A 253 2.75 -21.64 1.89
CA ALA A 253 4.01 -20.92 1.93
C ALA A 253 4.11 -19.96 0.74
N ALA A 254 4.52 -18.73 0.98
CA ALA A 254 4.58 -17.69 -0.02
C ALA A 254 5.86 -16.86 0.09
N VAL A 255 6.36 -16.42 -1.06
CA VAL A 255 7.48 -15.49 -1.22
C VAL A 255 7.04 -14.37 -2.13
N ASN A 256 7.29 -13.13 -1.73
CA ASN A 256 7.17 -11.94 -2.57
C ASN A 256 8.53 -11.26 -2.73
N LEU A 257 8.77 -10.68 -3.89
CA LEU A 257 9.86 -9.76 -4.16
C LEU A 257 9.24 -8.41 -4.53
N ASN A 258 9.38 -7.43 -3.66
CA ASN A 258 8.89 -6.07 -3.89
C ASN A 258 10.02 -5.25 -4.50
N MET A 259 9.83 -4.78 -5.73
CA MET A 259 10.85 -4.09 -6.51
C MET A 259 10.49 -2.62 -6.72
N GLN A 260 11.44 -1.73 -6.47
CA GLN A 260 11.37 -0.30 -6.74
C GLN A 260 12.50 0.10 -7.70
N PHE A 261 12.21 1.02 -8.63
CA PHE A 261 13.20 1.47 -9.62
C PHE A 261 13.95 2.72 -9.13
N ALA A 262 14.51 2.59 -7.93
CA ALA A 262 15.38 3.57 -7.29
C ALA A 262 16.25 2.92 -6.22
N GLU A 263 17.25 3.65 -5.78
CA GLU A 263 18.06 3.31 -4.63
C GLU A 263 17.29 3.55 -3.34
N THR A 264 17.24 2.57 -2.45
CA THR A 264 16.60 2.61 -1.14
C THR A 264 17.51 1.98 -0.10
N ASN A 265 17.04 1.89 1.14
CA ASN A 265 17.73 1.18 2.22
C ASN A 265 17.46 -0.35 2.22
N ASP A 266 16.76 -0.88 1.22
CA ASP A 266 16.47 -2.31 1.14
C ASP A 266 17.75 -3.15 1.10
N ILE A 267 17.66 -4.40 1.57
CA ILE A 267 18.81 -5.32 1.67
C ILE A 267 19.51 -5.54 0.31
N ILE A 268 18.77 -5.46 -0.78
CA ILE A 268 19.30 -5.50 -2.15
C ILE A 268 18.97 -4.15 -2.78
N SER A 269 19.96 -3.28 -2.91
CA SER A 269 19.77 -1.93 -3.47
C SER A 269 20.98 -1.50 -4.27
N ASN A 270 20.71 -0.80 -5.38
CA ASN A 270 21.70 -0.11 -6.20
C ASN A 270 21.05 1.12 -6.86
N SER A 271 21.82 1.90 -7.61
CA SER A 271 21.34 3.13 -8.26
C SER A 271 20.20 2.95 -9.26
N ALA A 272 19.92 1.72 -9.74
CA ALA A 272 18.90 1.45 -10.74
C ALA A 272 17.62 0.83 -10.14
N PHE A 273 17.77 -0.01 -9.13
CA PHE A 273 16.63 -0.69 -8.49
C PHE A 273 16.97 -1.17 -7.08
N SER A 274 15.93 -1.41 -6.29
CA SER A 274 15.99 -2.10 -5.01
C SER A 274 14.95 -3.21 -4.92
N ILE A 275 15.21 -4.20 -4.07
CA ILE A 275 14.34 -5.35 -3.83
C ILE A 275 14.22 -5.58 -2.33
N ASP A 276 12.99 -5.60 -1.84
CA ASP A 276 12.62 -6.04 -0.50
C ASP A 276 11.90 -7.40 -0.59
N PRO A 277 12.52 -8.50 -0.15
CA PRO A 277 11.89 -9.80 -0.09
C PRO A 277 10.94 -9.90 1.11
N ALA A 278 9.82 -10.61 0.93
CA ALA A 278 8.90 -10.96 2.01
C ALA A 278 8.57 -12.46 1.96
N LEU A 279 8.48 -13.06 3.13
CA LEU A 279 8.15 -14.48 3.31
C LEU A 279 6.91 -14.57 4.19
N GLY A 280 5.94 -15.42 3.80
CA GLY A 280 4.71 -15.67 4.55
C GLY A 280 4.40 -17.15 4.65
N LEU A 281 3.88 -17.53 5.81
CA LEU A 281 3.37 -18.87 6.10
C LEU A 281 1.97 -18.76 6.69
N GLU A 282 1.05 -19.60 6.22
CA GLU A 282 -0.28 -19.77 6.81
C GLU A 282 -0.53 -21.24 7.09
N PHE A 283 -0.84 -21.55 8.34
CA PHE A 283 -1.31 -22.86 8.74
C PHE A 283 -2.82 -22.81 8.99
N GLY A 284 -3.57 -23.60 8.24
CA GLY A 284 -5.03 -23.70 8.34
C GLY A 284 -5.48 -25.01 8.99
N TYR A 285 -6.54 -24.92 9.81
CA TYR A 285 -7.23 -26.06 10.38
C TYR A 285 -8.71 -26.04 9.99
N THR A 286 -9.16 -27.04 9.24
CA THR A 286 -10.54 -27.24 8.75
C THR A 286 -11.14 -26.02 8.03
N ASP A 287 -10.30 -25.17 7.42
CA ASP A 287 -10.67 -23.86 6.85
C ASP A 287 -11.44 -22.95 7.84
N LEU A 288 -11.30 -23.23 9.14
CA LEU A 288 -11.97 -22.53 10.23
C LEU A 288 -11.02 -21.61 10.99
N VAL A 289 -9.80 -22.08 11.29
CA VAL A 289 -8.80 -21.36 12.08
C VAL A 289 -7.52 -21.26 11.28
N PHE A 290 -6.91 -20.08 11.28
CA PHE A 290 -5.67 -19.80 10.57
C PHE A 290 -4.65 -19.18 11.52
N LEU A 291 -3.44 -19.72 11.50
CA LEU A 291 -2.27 -19.14 12.15
C LEU A 291 -1.30 -18.68 11.07
N ARG A 292 -0.87 -17.42 11.13
CA ARG A 292 0.00 -16.80 10.13
C ARG A 292 1.27 -16.28 10.78
N ALA A 293 2.35 -16.37 10.01
CA ALA A 293 3.62 -15.77 10.36
C ALA A 293 4.28 -15.24 9.09
N GLY A 294 4.97 -14.13 9.20
CA GLY A 294 5.69 -13.54 8.09
C GLY A 294 6.90 -12.75 8.53
N VAL A 295 7.80 -12.52 7.60
CA VAL A 295 8.95 -11.64 7.76
C VAL A 295 9.22 -10.91 6.45
N GLY A 296 9.48 -9.61 6.54
CA GLY A 296 9.76 -8.73 5.40
C GLY A 296 10.38 -7.43 5.88
N ASN A 297 10.37 -6.42 5.01
CA ASN A 297 10.93 -5.10 5.29
C ASN A 297 12.39 -5.20 5.75
N PHE A 298 13.22 -5.89 4.96
CA PHE A 298 14.64 -6.06 5.24
C PHE A 298 15.41 -4.82 4.81
N GLN A 299 15.92 -4.04 5.77
CA GLN A 299 16.56 -2.77 5.53
C GLN A 299 17.97 -2.70 6.13
N ASN A 300 18.88 -2.06 5.40
CA ASN A 300 20.19 -1.70 5.89
C ASN A 300 20.11 -0.37 6.66
N VAL A 301 20.39 -0.41 7.95
CA VAL A 301 20.37 0.78 8.82
C VAL A 301 21.78 1.11 9.26
N GLU A 302 22.24 2.30 8.92
CA GLU A 302 23.53 2.82 9.39
C GLU A 302 23.44 3.17 10.86
N GLN A 303 24.39 2.65 11.66
CA GLN A 303 24.48 2.90 13.08
C GLN A 303 25.36 4.15 13.35
N LEU A 304 25.26 4.71 14.56
CA LEU A 304 26.05 5.89 14.95
C LEU A 304 27.57 5.66 14.92
N ASP A 305 28.01 4.41 14.96
CA ASP A 305 29.43 4.03 14.86
C ASP A 305 29.91 3.83 13.42
N GLY A 306 29.04 4.07 12.42
CA GLY A 306 29.30 3.88 11.00
C GLY A 306 29.18 2.42 10.51
N SER A 307 28.78 1.50 11.38
CA SER A 307 28.48 0.12 10.97
C SER A 307 27.07 0.02 10.35
N THR A 308 26.87 -0.95 9.46
CA THR A 308 25.54 -1.23 8.89
C THR A 308 24.95 -2.46 9.56
N LYS A 309 23.70 -2.33 10.04
CA LYS A 309 22.92 -3.44 10.61
C LYS A 309 21.70 -3.71 9.73
N VAL A 310 21.42 -4.99 9.47
CA VAL A 310 20.19 -5.39 8.81
C VAL A 310 19.06 -5.46 9.82
N ASN A 311 18.01 -4.68 9.58
CA ASN A 311 16.73 -4.75 10.28
C ASN A 311 15.74 -5.53 9.45
N PHE A 312 14.78 -6.16 10.11
CA PHE A 312 13.67 -6.85 9.47
C PHE A 312 12.43 -6.81 10.37
N GLN A 313 11.26 -7.00 9.78
CA GLN A 313 9.98 -6.88 10.46
C GLN A 313 9.26 -8.22 10.52
N PRO A 314 9.26 -8.92 11.67
CA PRO A 314 8.43 -10.10 11.87
C PRO A 314 6.98 -9.73 12.17
N ASN A 315 6.05 -10.51 11.63
CA ASN A 315 4.61 -10.34 11.79
C ASN A 315 3.97 -11.66 12.14
N ILE A 316 2.88 -11.61 12.91
CA ILE A 316 2.04 -12.77 13.22
C ILE A 316 0.57 -12.42 13.01
N GLY A 317 -0.25 -13.42 12.70
CA GLY A 317 -1.68 -13.25 12.50
C GLY A 317 -2.49 -14.47 12.95
N LEU A 318 -3.71 -14.19 13.36
CA LEU A 318 -4.73 -15.18 13.66
C LEU A 318 -5.97 -14.90 12.82
N GLY A 319 -6.61 -15.95 12.32
CA GLY A 319 -7.84 -15.85 11.53
C GLY A 319 -8.87 -16.87 12.00
N PHE A 320 -10.13 -16.47 11.95
CA PHE A 320 -11.26 -17.34 12.20
C PHE A 320 -12.31 -17.11 11.10
N LYS A 321 -12.70 -18.19 10.40
CA LYS A 321 -13.70 -18.16 9.33
C LYS A 321 -14.85 -19.10 9.65
N TYR A 322 -16.06 -18.58 9.67
CA TYR A 322 -17.24 -19.38 9.93
C TYR A 322 -18.44 -18.87 9.12
N LYS A 323 -19.08 -19.76 8.36
CA LYS A 323 -20.30 -19.47 7.59
C LYS A 323 -20.20 -18.17 6.77
N GLY A 324 -19.11 -18.01 6.00
CA GLY A 324 -18.93 -16.85 5.12
C GLY A 324 -18.47 -15.56 5.82
N ILE A 325 -18.29 -15.56 7.14
CA ILE A 325 -17.69 -14.45 7.87
C ILE A 325 -16.28 -14.86 8.29
N GLN A 326 -15.29 -14.03 7.99
CA GLN A 326 -13.91 -14.22 8.43
C GLN A 326 -13.47 -12.99 9.23
N VAL A 327 -12.87 -13.24 10.39
CA VAL A 327 -12.27 -12.21 11.26
C VAL A 327 -10.79 -12.53 11.39
N ASP A 328 -9.95 -11.56 11.10
CA ASP A 328 -8.51 -11.69 11.18
C ASP A 328 -7.95 -10.61 12.10
N TYR A 329 -6.89 -10.98 12.82
CA TYR A 329 -6.11 -10.09 13.65
C TYR A 329 -4.64 -10.27 13.34
N ALA A 330 -3.88 -9.19 13.25
CA ALA A 330 -2.44 -9.22 13.08
C ALA A 330 -1.73 -8.27 14.05
N LEU A 331 -0.58 -8.72 14.49
CA LEU A 331 0.45 -7.92 15.14
C LEU A 331 1.60 -7.78 14.17
N THR A 332 1.91 -6.55 13.82
CA THR A 332 3.02 -6.23 12.92
C THR A 332 4.10 -5.45 13.66
N ASP A 333 5.30 -5.44 13.10
CA ASP A 333 6.45 -4.74 13.67
C ASP A 333 6.84 -5.24 15.08
N LEU A 334 7.02 -6.55 15.20
CA LEU A 334 7.42 -7.19 16.45
C LEU A 334 8.91 -7.02 16.79
N GLY A 335 9.67 -6.27 16.03
CA GLY A 335 11.13 -6.32 16.02
C GLY A 335 11.89 -5.08 16.45
N ASP A 336 11.29 -4.09 17.11
CA ASP A 336 12.05 -3.14 17.92
C ASP A 336 12.87 -2.05 17.23
N GLN A 337 12.29 -1.32 16.27
CA GLN A 337 13.01 -0.15 15.72
C GLN A 337 12.22 1.17 15.78
N SER A 338 10.96 1.13 16.19
CA SER A 338 10.17 2.33 16.46
C SER A 338 9.86 2.45 17.96
N ALA A 339 9.61 3.67 18.43
CA ALA A 339 9.14 3.92 19.79
C ALA A 339 7.77 3.28 20.10
N ALA A 340 7.04 2.85 19.06
CA ALA A 340 5.80 2.10 19.16
C ALA A 340 6.08 0.62 18.85
N LEU A 341 6.04 -0.21 19.88
CA LEU A 341 6.51 -1.61 19.87
C LEU A 341 5.79 -2.52 18.86
N TYR A 342 4.55 -2.23 18.45
CA TYR A 342 3.78 -3.02 17.49
C TYR A 342 2.52 -2.29 17.06
N SER A 343 1.98 -2.69 15.92
CA SER A 343 0.69 -2.20 15.43
C SER A 343 -0.36 -3.30 15.48
N ASN A 344 -1.57 -2.93 15.93
CA ASN A 344 -2.72 -3.82 16.02
C ASN A 344 -3.60 -3.62 14.77
N ILE A 345 -3.90 -4.69 14.07
CA ILE A 345 -4.70 -4.65 12.87
C ILE A 345 -5.84 -5.66 12.98
N PHE A 346 -7.05 -5.19 12.74
CA PHE A 346 -8.26 -5.99 12.70
C PHE A 346 -8.90 -5.91 11.33
N SER A 347 -9.31 -7.04 10.76
CA SER A 347 -10.12 -7.06 9.55
C SER A 347 -11.26 -8.06 9.65
N VAL A 348 -12.33 -7.72 8.92
CA VAL A 348 -13.51 -8.57 8.78
C VAL A 348 -13.84 -8.67 7.30
N LYS A 349 -14.01 -9.89 6.81
CA LYS A 349 -14.51 -10.20 5.46
C LYS A 349 -15.83 -10.92 5.56
N VAL A 350 -16.76 -10.58 4.69
CA VAL A 350 -18.10 -11.17 4.65
C VAL A 350 -18.44 -11.57 3.23
N ASP A 351 -18.71 -12.83 3.04
CA ASP A 351 -19.37 -13.33 1.84
C ASP A 351 -20.86 -12.98 1.92
N LEU A 352 -21.29 -12.10 1.04
CA LEU A 352 -22.67 -11.58 1.06
C LEU A 352 -23.69 -12.56 0.48
N SER A 353 -23.26 -13.67 -0.12
CA SER A 353 -24.14 -14.74 -0.60
C SER A 353 -24.89 -15.43 0.55
N ILE A 354 -24.32 -15.38 1.77
CA ILE A 354 -24.95 -15.95 2.98
C ILE A 354 -26.27 -15.29 3.39
N PHE A 355 -26.55 -14.09 2.87
CA PHE A 355 -27.79 -13.35 3.16
C PHE A 355 -28.86 -13.53 2.07
N ARG A 356 -28.61 -14.37 1.09
CA ARG A 356 -29.56 -14.78 0.04
C ARG A 356 -30.05 -16.21 0.30
#